data_1f01306b7e627b448c8fdb52e1ea5a02
#
_entry.id   1f01306b7e627b448c8fdb52e1ea5a02
#
_cell.length_a   1.000
_cell.length_b   1.000
_cell.length_c   1.000
_cell.angle_alpha   90.00
_cell.angle_beta   90.00
_cell.angle_gamma   90.00
#
_symmetry.space_group_name_H-M   'P 1'
#
loop_
_entity.id
_entity.type
_entity.pdbx_description
1 polymer ?
#
loop_
_entity_poly.entity_id
_entity_poly.type
_entity_poly.pdbx_seq_one_letter_code
_entity_poly.pdbx_strand_id
1 'polypeptide(L)'
;MKIAVTSVSGQLGASIAKALIQEIGKENIIGIARTPEKAKYLGVEVRKGDYNSHEDFDAALKGVDKLLLVSGMDQPQKRIQQHRNVIEAAKLNGVQKIVYTSIVGDEKNTAFSPVVQSNRQTEEDVRNSGLQWIIGRNGIYIEPDLEYMETYVKEGRITNCAADGKCTYTSREELGFAYAQLLLNDGLNGQTLNLVGEAITQTQLAEYINQVYKTNLKYNTVSVEDYKKERQAALGEFLGTIIAGIYEGIRNGANEVVSDYEKAVGRPHKSPLAMIENYHKKHS
;
A
#
# COMPACT_ATOMS: atom_id res chain seq x y z
N MET A 1 23.83 10.57 0.98
CA MET A 1 22.38 10.67 1.29
C MET A 1 21.91 9.30 1.77
N LYS A 2 21.27 9.25 2.94
CA LYS A 2 20.71 8.02 3.52
C LYS A 2 19.19 8.08 3.50
N ILE A 3 18.56 7.06 2.94
CA ILE A 3 17.10 6.94 2.88
C ILE A 3 16.64 5.80 3.78
N ALA A 4 15.77 6.10 4.74
CA ALA A 4 15.17 5.08 5.59
C ALA A 4 13.79 4.64 5.06
N VAL A 5 13.52 3.33 5.13
CA VAL A 5 12.24 2.72 4.77
C VAL A 5 11.69 1.99 5.98
N THR A 6 10.56 2.44 6.53
CA THR A 6 9.90 1.76 7.65
C THR A 6 9.18 0.49 7.17
N SER A 7 8.85 -0.40 8.10
CA SER A 7 8.17 -1.68 7.80
C SER A 7 8.83 -2.49 6.67
N VAL A 8 10.16 -2.41 6.56
CA VAL A 8 10.93 -3.02 5.46
C VAL A 8 10.83 -4.56 5.41
N SER A 9 10.43 -5.19 6.49
CA SER A 9 10.13 -6.65 6.53
C SER A 9 8.78 -7.02 5.94
N GLY A 10 7.91 -6.03 5.67
CA GLY A 10 6.63 -6.23 5.00
C GLY A 10 6.76 -6.17 3.47
N GLN A 11 5.75 -6.66 2.77
CA GLN A 11 5.78 -6.82 1.30
C GLN A 11 5.98 -5.47 0.56
N LEU A 12 5.23 -4.41 0.93
CA LEU A 12 5.38 -3.10 0.29
C LEU A 12 6.72 -2.46 0.64
N GLY A 13 7.10 -2.42 1.94
CA GLY A 13 8.37 -1.84 2.36
C GLY A 13 9.57 -2.52 1.70
N ALA A 14 9.53 -3.85 1.57
CA ALA A 14 10.55 -4.61 0.86
C ALA A 14 10.60 -4.28 -0.65
N SER A 15 9.43 -4.12 -1.30
CA SER A 15 9.36 -3.73 -2.72
C SER A 15 9.98 -2.35 -2.95
N ILE A 16 9.67 -1.39 -2.08
CA ILE A 16 10.24 -0.03 -2.16
C ILE A 16 11.75 -0.05 -1.91
N ALA A 17 12.21 -0.78 -0.88
CA ALA A 17 13.64 -0.91 -0.61
C ALA A 17 14.40 -1.53 -1.79
N LYS A 18 13.85 -2.57 -2.43
CA LYS A 18 14.45 -3.18 -3.63
C LYS A 18 14.53 -2.18 -4.79
N ALA A 19 13.49 -1.38 -5.03
CA ALA A 19 13.51 -0.36 -6.06
C ALA A 19 14.58 0.71 -5.77
N LEU A 20 14.66 1.20 -4.53
CA LEU A 20 15.69 2.15 -4.12
C LEU A 20 17.11 1.59 -4.24
N ILE A 21 17.32 0.31 -3.90
CA ILE A 21 18.64 -0.36 -4.07
C ILE A 21 19.08 -0.33 -5.53
N GLN A 22 18.16 -0.54 -6.46
CA GLN A 22 18.45 -0.49 -7.90
C GLN A 22 18.83 0.93 -8.37
N GLU A 23 18.22 1.95 -7.80
CA GLU A 23 18.42 3.36 -8.19
C GLU A 23 19.70 3.98 -7.59
N ILE A 24 19.97 3.74 -6.31
CA ILE A 24 21.02 4.46 -5.58
C ILE A 24 22.00 3.58 -4.79
N GLY A 25 21.91 2.26 -4.92
CA GLY A 25 22.78 1.31 -4.22
C GLY A 25 22.35 1.03 -2.77
N LYS A 26 22.67 -0.18 -2.32
CA LYS A 26 22.27 -0.70 -1.00
C LYS A 26 22.88 0.04 0.19
N GLU A 27 24.07 0.60 -0.01
CA GLU A 27 24.81 1.36 1.00
C GLU A 27 24.12 2.67 1.40
N ASN A 28 23.18 3.16 0.58
CA ASN A 28 22.41 4.38 0.81
C ASN A 28 21.05 4.11 1.49
N ILE A 29 20.68 2.84 1.70
CA ILE A 29 19.38 2.45 2.23
C ILE A 29 19.51 1.92 3.65
N ILE A 30 18.60 2.37 4.52
CA ILE A 30 18.41 1.88 5.87
C ILE A 30 17.00 1.30 5.95
N GLY A 31 16.91 0.00 6.21
CA GLY A 31 15.64 -0.63 6.53
C GLY A 31 15.30 -0.41 8.01
N ILE A 32 14.02 -0.18 8.33
CA ILE A 32 13.55 -0.15 9.72
C ILE A 32 12.46 -1.20 9.87
N ALA A 33 12.62 -2.10 10.83
CA ALA A 33 11.68 -3.17 11.10
C ALA A 33 11.60 -3.49 12.60
N ARG A 34 10.44 -3.91 13.07
CA ARG A 34 10.26 -4.39 14.45
C ARG A 34 11.14 -5.61 14.74
N THR A 35 11.33 -6.47 13.76
CA THR A 35 12.19 -7.66 13.82
C THR A 35 13.20 -7.58 12.66
N PRO A 36 14.39 -6.98 12.86
CA PRO A 36 15.38 -6.73 11.80
C PRO A 36 15.80 -7.99 11.04
N GLU A 37 15.83 -9.14 11.71
CA GLU A 37 16.26 -10.42 11.14
C GLU A 37 15.41 -10.82 9.91
N LYS A 38 14.13 -10.46 9.92
CA LYS A 38 13.19 -10.76 8.82
C LYS A 38 13.48 -9.99 7.54
N ALA A 39 14.31 -8.95 7.59
CA ALA A 39 14.66 -8.11 6.44
C ALA A 39 16.13 -8.24 6.03
N LYS A 40 16.95 -9.06 6.70
CA LYS A 40 18.38 -9.26 6.38
C LYS A 40 18.65 -9.71 4.93
N TYR A 41 17.69 -10.40 4.33
CA TYR A 41 17.80 -10.87 2.93
C TYR A 41 17.90 -9.73 1.91
N LEU A 42 17.55 -8.50 2.28
CA LEU A 42 17.68 -7.32 1.42
C LEU A 42 19.14 -6.85 1.27
N GLY A 43 20.04 -7.29 2.17
CA GLY A 43 21.46 -6.94 2.12
C GLY A 43 21.75 -5.46 2.44
N VAL A 44 20.82 -4.74 3.05
CA VAL A 44 20.98 -3.36 3.55
C VAL A 44 21.18 -3.34 5.06
N GLU A 45 21.62 -2.22 5.61
CA GLU A 45 21.55 -1.98 7.06
C GLU A 45 20.09 -2.01 7.52
N VAL A 46 19.78 -2.83 8.54
CA VAL A 46 18.42 -2.89 9.11
C VAL A 46 18.49 -2.54 10.59
N ARG A 47 17.78 -1.49 10.97
CA ARG A 47 17.65 -1.01 12.34
C ARG A 47 16.33 -1.45 12.96
N LYS A 48 16.31 -1.63 14.29
CA LYS A 48 15.08 -1.89 15.03
C LYS A 48 14.19 -0.62 15.05
N GLY A 49 12.89 -0.78 14.83
CA GLY A 49 11.89 0.27 14.98
C GLY A 49 10.50 -0.33 15.16
N ASP A 50 9.94 -0.18 16.35
CA ASP A 50 8.54 -0.51 16.64
C ASP A 50 7.72 0.78 16.62
N TYR A 51 6.65 0.84 15.85
CA TYR A 51 5.75 2.01 15.79
C TYR A 51 5.19 2.43 17.14
N ASN A 52 5.15 1.51 18.13
CA ASN A 52 4.71 1.82 19.48
C ASN A 52 5.80 2.53 20.33
N SER A 53 7.04 2.60 19.85
CA SER A 53 8.17 3.18 20.58
C SER A 53 8.76 4.36 19.82
N HIS A 54 8.62 5.55 20.38
CA HIS A 54 9.28 6.77 19.89
C HIS A 54 10.81 6.62 19.97
N GLU A 55 11.32 6.03 21.07
CA GLU A 55 12.75 5.85 21.32
C GLU A 55 13.41 4.93 20.30
N ASP A 56 12.71 3.87 19.87
CA ASP A 56 13.20 3.01 18.79
C ASP A 56 13.43 3.83 17.52
N PHE A 57 12.50 4.73 17.15
CA PHE A 57 12.64 5.57 15.98
C PHE A 57 13.62 6.72 16.14
N ASP A 58 13.77 7.29 17.35
CA ASP A 58 14.82 8.26 17.64
C ASP A 58 16.20 7.65 17.39
N ALA A 59 16.42 6.41 17.82
CA ALA A 59 17.66 5.69 17.54
C ALA A 59 17.81 5.30 16.07
N ALA A 60 16.73 4.82 15.43
CA ALA A 60 16.77 4.29 14.07
C ALA A 60 16.97 5.38 13.01
N LEU A 61 16.55 6.62 13.26
CA LEU A 61 16.61 7.72 12.30
C LEU A 61 17.90 8.57 12.39
N LYS A 62 18.84 8.23 13.25
CA LYS A 62 20.14 8.93 13.33
C LYS A 62 20.88 8.87 11.99
N GLY A 63 21.22 10.03 11.43
CA GLY A 63 21.93 10.18 10.16
C GLY A 63 21.11 9.84 8.93
N VAL A 64 19.76 9.88 9.03
CA VAL A 64 18.84 9.70 7.91
C VAL A 64 18.49 11.04 7.30
N ASP A 65 18.63 11.17 5.98
CA ASP A 65 18.28 12.39 5.25
C ASP A 65 16.81 12.39 4.80
N LYS A 66 16.31 11.26 4.30
CA LYS A 66 14.93 11.12 3.81
C LYS A 66 14.28 9.85 4.38
N LEU A 67 12.99 9.93 4.66
CA LEU A 67 12.22 8.87 5.29
C LEU A 67 11.01 8.48 4.46
N LEU A 68 10.81 7.17 4.24
CA LEU A 68 9.53 6.62 3.85
C LEU A 68 8.80 6.08 5.08
N LEU A 69 7.66 6.67 5.39
CA LEU A 69 6.72 6.18 6.39
C LEU A 69 5.68 5.28 5.72
N VAL A 70 5.84 3.97 5.86
CA VAL A 70 4.85 2.98 5.41
C VAL A 70 3.73 2.89 6.44
N SER A 71 2.49 3.00 5.99
CA SER A 71 1.31 2.94 6.86
C SER A 71 1.24 1.62 7.65
N GLY A 72 1.00 1.71 8.95
CA GLY A 72 0.84 0.55 9.82
C GLY A 72 -0.47 -0.21 9.60
N MET A 73 -0.58 -1.41 10.15
CA MET A 73 -1.76 -2.30 10.02
C MET A 73 -2.56 -2.43 11.32
N ASP A 74 -2.27 -1.61 12.32
CA ASP A 74 -2.97 -1.63 13.61
C ASP A 74 -4.36 -0.95 13.52
N GLN A 75 -5.14 -0.99 14.59
CA GLN A 75 -6.44 -0.30 14.65
C GLN A 75 -6.29 1.21 14.42
N PRO A 76 -7.29 1.87 13.81
CA PRO A 76 -7.18 3.24 13.32
C PRO A 76 -6.62 4.26 14.33
N GLN A 77 -7.15 4.29 15.57
CA GLN A 77 -6.72 5.24 16.58
C GLN A 77 -5.27 5.00 17.02
N LYS A 78 -4.88 3.73 17.16
CA LYS A 78 -3.53 3.36 17.54
C LYS A 78 -2.52 3.70 16.45
N ARG A 79 -2.90 3.51 15.18
CA ARG A 79 -2.07 3.88 14.02
C ARG A 79 -1.73 5.36 14.00
N ILE A 80 -2.66 6.25 14.33
CA ILE A 80 -2.41 7.69 14.37
C ILE A 80 -1.24 7.99 15.31
N GLN A 81 -1.29 7.47 16.54
CA GLN A 81 -0.20 7.69 17.49
C GLN A 81 1.11 7.03 17.07
N GLN A 82 1.04 5.83 16.50
CA GLN A 82 2.20 5.14 15.95
C GLN A 82 2.91 5.96 14.86
N HIS A 83 2.14 6.55 13.94
CA HIS A 83 2.72 7.39 12.89
C HIS A 83 3.28 8.70 13.46
N ARG A 84 2.64 9.30 14.47
CA ARG A 84 3.16 10.49 15.18
C ARG A 84 4.50 10.23 15.83
N ASN A 85 4.69 9.05 16.47
CA ASN A 85 5.99 8.67 17.04
C ASN A 85 7.11 8.73 15.98
N VAL A 86 6.83 8.27 14.77
CA VAL A 86 7.80 8.29 13.65
C VAL A 86 8.05 9.70 13.14
N ILE A 87 6.98 10.50 12.96
CA ILE A 87 7.07 11.87 12.46
C ILE A 87 7.86 12.75 13.44
N GLU A 88 7.59 12.64 14.74
CA GLU A 88 8.30 13.39 15.77
C GLU A 88 9.78 13.00 15.85
N ALA A 89 10.08 11.70 15.82
CA ALA A 89 11.46 11.22 15.78
C ALA A 89 12.19 11.70 14.51
N ALA A 90 11.52 11.76 13.36
CA ALA A 90 12.10 12.30 12.12
C ALA A 90 12.46 13.78 12.26
N LYS A 91 11.60 14.58 12.88
CA LYS A 91 11.88 16.00 13.17
C LYS A 91 13.09 16.17 14.10
N LEU A 92 13.13 15.41 15.20
CA LEU A 92 14.21 15.49 16.18
C LEU A 92 15.57 15.10 15.59
N ASN A 93 15.61 14.17 14.65
CA ASN A 93 16.83 13.71 13.99
C ASN A 93 17.22 14.53 12.74
N GLY A 94 16.50 15.61 12.43
CA GLY A 94 16.81 16.49 11.30
C GLY A 94 16.57 15.86 9.93
N VAL A 95 15.67 14.87 9.83
CA VAL A 95 15.22 14.34 8.54
C VAL A 95 14.67 15.48 7.68
N GLN A 96 15.13 15.57 6.44
CA GLN A 96 14.77 16.68 5.56
C GLN A 96 13.43 16.46 4.86
N LYS A 97 13.12 15.19 4.50
CA LYS A 97 11.95 14.85 3.71
C LYS A 97 11.28 13.59 4.24
N ILE A 98 9.95 13.61 4.31
CA ILE A 98 9.11 12.45 4.60
C ILE A 98 8.20 12.15 3.41
N VAL A 99 8.17 10.91 2.98
CA VAL A 99 7.19 10.39 2.02
C VAL A 99 6.28 9.41 2.76
N TYR A 100 4.97 9.58 2.62
CA TYR A 100 3.99 8.76 3.35
C TYR A 100 3.15 7.91 2.41
N THR A 101 2.96 6.62 2.76
CA THR A 101 2.05 5.75 2.03
C THR A 101 0.64 5.82 2.62
N SER A 102 -0.22 6.60 2.00
CA SER A 102 -1.65 6.69 2.28
C SER A 102 -2.45 5.75 1.39
N ILE A 103 -3.75 5.87 1.37
CA ILE A 103 -4.66 5.04 0.57
C ILE A 103 -5.75 5.86 -0.12
N VAL A 104 -6.22 5.37 -1.26
CA VAL A 104 -7.49 5.78 -1.88
C VAL A 104 -8.64 5.16 -1.08
N GLY A 105 -9.75 5.85 -0.95
CA GLY A 105 -10.95 5.36 -0.29
C GLY A 105 -11.85 6.49 0.22
N ASP A 106 -13.06 6.12 0.60
CA ASP A 106 -14.06 7.03 1.14
C ASP A 106 -13.91 7.18 2.67
N GLU A 107 -13.99 8.40 3.14
CA GLU A 107 -13.90 8.73 4.57
C GLU A 107 -15.21 8.45 5.34
N LYS A 108 -16.27 8.11 4.64
CA LYS A 108 -17.59 7.84 5.20
C LYS A 108 -18.26 6.67 4.48
N ASN A 109 -19.32 6.17 5.08
CA ASN A 109 -20.29 5.25 4.48
C ASN A 109 -19.83 3.81 4.22
N THR A 110 -18.64 3.40 4.67
CA THR A 110 -18.18 2.01 4.60
C THR A 110 -17.53 1.56 5.89
N ALA A 111 -17.45 0.26 6.10
CA ALA A 111 -16.72 -0.29 7.24
C ALA A 111 -15.19 -0.07 7.15
N PHE A 112 -14.68 0.31 5.97
CA PHE A 112 -13.28 0.69 5.75
C PHE A 112 -12.99 2.17 6.08
N SER A 113 -14.00 3.01 6.15
CA SER A 113 -13.86 4.47 6.36
C SER A 113 -13.02 4.85 7.59
N PRO A 114 -13.10 4.16 8.76
CA PRO A 114 -12.23 4.49 9.89
C PRO A 114 -10.73 4.32 9.58
N VAL A 115 -10.37 3.35 8.73
CA VAL A 115 -9.00 3.18 8.26
C VAL A 115 -8.59 4.33 7.35
N VAL A 116 -9.47 4.74 6.43
CA VAL A 116 -9.22 5.90 5.55
C VAL A 116 -9.05 7.18 6.38
N GLN A 117 -9.95 7.44 7.34
CA GLN A 117 -9.85 8.60 8.24
C GLN A 117 -8.52 8.64 9.00
N SER A 118 -8.04 7.51 9.50
CA SER A 118 -6.73 7.46 10.18
C SER A 118 -5.55 7.76 9.24
N ASN A 119 -5.66 7.41 7.96
CA ASN A 119 -4.69 7.82 6.95
C ASN A 119 -4.77 9.34 6.69
N ARG A 120 -5.98 9.91 6.57
CA ARG A 120 -6.14 11.37 6.40
C ARG A 120 -5.57 12.14 7.58
N GLN A 121 -5.79 11.67 8.81
CA GLN A 121 -5.17 12.29 9.99
C GLN A 121 -3.63 12.25 9.90
N THR A 122 -3.06 11.12 9.47
CA THR A 122 -1.60 11.06 9.26
C THR A 122 -1.14 11.98 8.12
N GLU A 123 -1.92 12.11 7.04
CA GLU A 123 -1.63 13.09 5.98
C GLU A 123 -1.53 14.52 6.55
N GLU A 124 -2.47 14.91 7.45
CA GLU A 124 -2.43 16.21 8.12
C GLU A 124 -1.21 16.34 9.04
N ASP A 125 -0.90 15.32 9.83
CA ASP A 125 0.27 15.32 10.71
C ASP A 125 1.57 15.44 9.90
N VAL A 126 1.66 14.81 8.72
CA VAL A 126 2.79 14.92 7.79
C VAL A 126 2.89 16.34 7.19
N ARG A 127 1.78 16.91 6.71
CA ARG A 127 1.75 18.29 6.17
C ARG A 127 2.19 19.33 7.21
N ASN A 128 1.81 19.11 8.46
CA ASN A 128 2.11 20.02 9.57
C ASN A 128 3.45 19.71 10.26
N SER A 129 4.21 18.72 9.79
CA SER A 129 5.47 18.30 10.40
C SER A 129 6.61 19.35 10.33
N GLY A 130 6.54 20.26 9.37
CA GLY A 130 7.63 21.20 9.04
C GLY A 130 8.73 20.59 8.15
N LEU A 131 8.63 19.31 7.81
CA LEU A 131 9.52 18.63 6.86
C LEU A 131 9.06 18.87 5.41
N GLN A 132 9.94 18.70 4.44
CA GLN A 132 9.49 18.49 3.07
C GLN A 132 8.69 17.19 3.01
N TRP A 133 7.61 17.16 2.24
CA TRP A 133 6.74 15.99 2.23
C TRP A 133 6.15 15.67 0.86
N ILE A 134 5.87 14.39 0.64
CA ILE A 134 5.01 13.90 -0.44
C ILE A 134 4.11 12.80 0.15
N ILE A 135 2.85 12.77 -0.27
CA ILE A 135 1.88 11.76 0.12
C ILE A 135 1.46 10.98 -1.12
N GLY A 136 1.68 9.67 -1.11
CA GLY A 136 1.12 8.76 -2.11
C GLY A 136 -0.13 8.08 -1.57
N ARG A 137 -1.26 8.17 -2.29
CA ARG A 137 -2.46 7.41 -1.99
C ARG A 137 -2.49 6.16 -2.86
N ASN A 138 -2.28 5.01 -2.24
CA ASN A 138 -2.26 3.72 -2.93
C ASN A 138 -3.67 3.32 -3.38
N GLY A 139 -3.78 2.75 -4.58
CA GLY A 139 -4.92 1.95 -4.99
C GLY A 139 -4.96 0.60 -4.27
N ILE A 140 -5.94 -0.22 -4.61
CA ILE A 140 -6.06 -1.58 -4.07
C ILE A 140 -4.99 -2.46 -4.73
N TYR A 141 -4.31 -3.28 -3.93
CA TYR A 141 -3.29 -4.19 -4.44
C TYR A 141 -3.94 -5.36 -5.16
N ILE A 142 -3.40 -5.71 -6.34
CA ILE A 142 -3.90 -6.83 -7.13
C ILE A 142 -3.42 -8.19 -6.58
N GLU A 143 -2.30 -8.22 -5.87
CA GLU A 143 -1.69 -9.46 -5.41
C GLU A 143 -2.59 -10.29 -4.48
N PRO A 144 -3.39 -9.73 -3.54
CA PRO A 144 -4.31 -10.54 -2.73
C PRO A 144 -5.30 -11.36 -3.55
N ASP A 145 -5.83 -10.81 -4.66
CA ASP A 145 -6.70 -11.57 -5.56
C ASP A 145 -5.92 -12.71 -6.25
N LEU A 146 -4.67 -12.48 -6.62
CA LEU A 146 -3.82 -13.49 -7.26
C LEU A 146 -3.29 -14.53 -6.26
N GLU A 147 -3.09 -14.17 -5.01
CA GLU A 147 -2.76 -15.09 -3.91
C GLU A 147 -3.95 -16.01 -3.58
N TYR A 148 -5.19 -15.63 -3.96
CA TYR A 148 -6.42 -16.37 -3.67
C TYR A 148 -6.87 -17.29 -4.83
N MET A 149 -6.03 -17.45 -5.86
CA MET A 149 -6.34 -18.17 -7.10
C MET A 149 -6.79 -19.62 -6.90
N GLU A 150 -6.18 -20.37 -5.96
CA GLU A 150 -6.58 -21.75 -5.69
C GLU A 150 -8.06 -21.86 -5.28
N THR A 151 -8.51 -20.91 -4.46
CA THR A 151 -9.91 -20.84 -4.03
C THR A 151 -10.81 -20.47 -5.20
N TYR A 152 -10.45 -19.47 -5.99
CA TYR A 152 -11.24 -19.06 -7.15
C TYR A 152 -11.40 -20.21 -8.16
N VAL A 153 -10.33 -20.94 -8.45
CA VAL A 153 -10.38 -22.11 -9.35
C VAL A 153 -11.26 -23.22 -8.79
N LYS A 154 -11.16 -23.52 -7.49
CA LYS A 154 -11.99 -24.53 -6.81
C LYS A 154 -13.47 -24.16 -6.86
N GLU A 155 -13.81 -22.89 -6.72
CA GLU A 155 -15.19 -22.41 -6.73
C GLU A 155 -15.70 -22.07 -8.14
N GLY A 156 -14.82 -21.96 -9.13
CA GLY A 156 -15.14 -21.56 -10.50
C GLY A 156 -15.55 -20.08 -10.63
N ARG A 157 -15.28 -19.28 -9.61
CA ARG A 157 -15.76 -17.88 -9.56
C ARG A 157 -14.97 -16.99 -8.60
N ILE A 158 -15.06 -15.68 -8.83
CA ILE A 158 -14.69 -14.62 -7.90
C ILE A 158 -15.98 -14.11 -7.24
N THR A 159 -16.05 -14.16 -5.93
CA THR A 159 -17.24 -13.70 -5.19
C THR A 159 -16.90 -12.54 -4.27
N ASN A 160 -17.56 -11.40 -4.42
CA ASN A 160 -17.50 -10.26 -3.51
C ASN A 160 -18.71 -9.34 -3.70
N CYS A 161 -18.75 -8.23 -2.95
CA CYS A 161 -19.90 -7.30 -2.96
C CYS A 161 -19.68 -6.04 -3.80
N ALA A 162 -18.65 -5.97 -4.65
CA ALA A 162 -18.34 -4.76 -5.44
C ALA A 162 -19.37 -4.46 -6.54
N ALA A 163 -20.23 -5.40 -6.93
CA ALA A 163 -21.17 -5.28 -8.05
C ALA A 163 -20.48 -4.79 -9.33
N ASP A 164 -20.99 -3.75 -9.98
CA ASP A 164 -20.42 -3.15 -11.19
C ASP A 164 -19.42 -2.01 -10.88
N GLY A 165 -19.07 -1.82 -9.59
CA GLY A 165 -18.10 -0.82 -9.18
C GLY A 165 -16.72 -1.09 -9.75
N LYS A 166 -15.99 0.00 -10.04
CA LYS A 166 -14.64 -0.08 -10.59
C LYS A 166 -13.59 0.12 -9.51
N CYS A 167 -12.52 -0.62 -9.62
CA CYS A 167 -11.37 -0.56 -8.74
C CYS A 167 -10.12 -0.14 -9.51
N THR A 168 -9.44 0.89 -9.04
CA THR A 168 -8.13 1.27 -9.54
C THR A 168 -7.07 0.38 -8.89
N TYR A 169 -6.81 -0.77 -9.50
CA TYR A 169 -5.78 -1.68 -9.03
C TYR A 169 -4.37 -1.11 -9.23
N THR A 170 -3.48 -1.48 -8.32
CA THR A 170 -2.04 -1.27 -8.42
C THR A 170 -1.31 -2.53 -7.96
N SER A 171 -0.01 -2.64 -8.17
CA SER A 171 0.80 -3.70 -7.61
C SER A 171 1.85 -3.16 -6.63
N ARG A 172 2.30 -4.01 -5.71
CA ARG A 172 3.40 -3.68 -4.81
C ARG A 172 4.68 -3.32 -5.58
N GLU A 173 4.88 -3.88 -6.78
CA GLU A 173 5.99 -3.55 -7.66
C GLU A 173 5.87 -2.14 -8.24
N GLU A 174 4.70 -1.76 -8.78
CA GLU A 174 4.46 -0.42 -9.29
C GLU A 174 4.57 0.63 -8.18
N LEU A 175 4.03 0.34 -7.01
CA LEU A 175 4.19 1.21 -5.83
C LEU A 175 5.65 1.27 -5.35
N GLY A 176 6.37 0.15 -5.39
CA GLY A 176 7.79 0.11 -5.06
C GLY A 176 8.59 1.09 -5.89
N PHE A 177 8.38 1.05 -7.21
CA PHE A 177 8.99 1.98 -8.15
C PHE A 177 8.53 3.43 -7.91
N ALA A 178 7.22 3.65 -7.76
CA ALA A 178 6.69 5.00 -7.56
C ALA A 178 7.25 5.67 -6.29
N TYR A 179 7.26 4.98 -5.16
CA TYR A 179 7.79 5.55 -3.92
C TYR A 179 9.30 5.78 -3.96
N ALA A 180 10.07 4.97 -4.68
CA ALA A 180 11.48 5.23 -4.93
C ALA A 180 11.66 6.55 -5.69
N GLN A 181 10.89 6.78 -6.77
CA GLN A 181 10.94 8.03 -7.52
C GLN A 181 10.49 9.23 -6.67
N LEU A 182 9.42 9.10 -5.85
CA LEU A 182 8.97 10.19 -4.95
C LEU A 182 10.02 10.58 -3.90
N LEU A 183 10.81 9.62 -3.40
CA LEU A 183 11.91 9.89 -2.47
C LEU A 183 13.08 10.61 -3.16
N LEU A 184 13.33 10.30 -4.42
CA LEU A 184 14.46 10.84 -5.18
C LEU A 184 14.13 12.19 -5.87
N ASN A 185 12.86 12.44 -6.20
CA ASN A 185 12.43 13.65 -6.90
C ASN A 185 11.90 14.70 -5.92
N ASP A 186 12.65 15.79 -5.72
CA ASP A 186 12.22 16.89 -4.84
C ASP A 186 11.27 17.88 -5.54
N GLY A 187 11.12 17.81 -6.87
CA GLY A 187 10.19 18.66 -7.64
C GLY A 187 8.71 18.37 -7.36
N LEU A 188 8.40 17.27 -6.65
CA LEU A 188 7.06 16.89 -6.27
C LEU A 188 6.74 17.17 -4.78
N ASN A 189 7.64 17.85 -4.06
CA ASN A 189 7.40 18.18 -2.66
C ASN A 189 6.11 19.02 -2.50
N GLY A 190 5.37 18.78 -1.41
CA GLY A 190 4.10 19.42 -1.11
C GLY A 190 2.90 18.85 -1.88
N GLN A 191 3.03 17.71 -2.54
CA GLN A 191 1.94 17.10 -3.33
C GLN A 191 1.38 15.83 -2.68
N THR A 192 0.06 15.65 -2.87
CA THR A 192 -0.64 14.39 -2.60
C THR A 192 -1.03 13.80 -3.95
N LEU A 193 -0.63 12.54 -4.22
CA LEU A 193 -0.70 11.90 -5.52
C LEU A 193 -1.44 10.55 -5.42
N ASN A 194 -2.40 10.29 -6.28
CA ASN A 194 -3.06 8.99 -6.39
C ASN A 194 -2.18 8.04 -7.22
N LEU A 195 -1.57 7.07 -6.55
CA LEU A 195 -0.69 6.07 -7.17
C LEU A 195 -1.48 4.84 -7.57
N VAL A 196 -2.23 4.96 -8.64
CA VAL A 196 -3.20 3.96 -9.09
C VAL A 196 -3.05 3.65 -10.57
N GLY A 197 -3.51 2.45 -10.97
CA GLY A 197 -3.63 2.07 -12.37
C GLY A 197 -5.01 2.35 -12.96
N GLU A 198 -5.31 1.65 -14.04
CA GLU A 198 -6.61 1.69 -14.71
C GLU A 198 -7.72 1.14 -13.80
N ALA A 199 -8.88 1.79 -13.82
CA ALA A 199 -10.06 1.35 -13.09
C ALA A 199 -10.80 0.25 -13.86
N ILE A 200 -10.92 -0.93 -13.27
CA ILE A 200 -11.60 -2.09 -13.87
C ILE A 200 -12.69 -2.64 -12.95
N THR A 201 -13.70 -3.29 -13.53
CA THR A 201 -14.72 -4.04 -12.79
C THR A 201 -14.18 -5.41 -12.35
N GLN A 202 -14.87 -6.08 -11.43
CA GLN A 202 -14.53 -7.44 -11.01
C GLN A 202 -14.76 -8.47 -12.14
N THR A 203 -15.68 -8.21 -13.05
CA THR A 203 -15.87 -8.99 -14.27
C THR A 203 -14.64 -8.91 -15.17
N GLN A 204 -14.11 -7.71 -15.42
CA GLN A 204 -12.87 -7.54 -16.19
C GLN A 204 -11.66 -8.16 -15.50
N LEU A 205 -11.58 -8.10 -14.15
CA LEU A 205 -10.54 -8.81 -13.41
C LEU A 205 -10.60 -10.32 -13.67
N ALA A 206 -11.80 -10.93 -13.61
CA ALA A 206 -11.98 -12.35 -13.91
C ALA A 206 -11.58 -12.68 -15.36
N GLU A 207 -11.90 -11.84 -16.33
CA GLU A 207 -11.52 -12.02 -17.73
C GLU A 207 -10.00 -11.98 -17.91
N TYR A 208 -9.31 -11.03 -17.31
CA TYR A 208 -7.83 -10.97 -17.37
C TYR A 208 -7.17 -12.16 -16.68
N ILE A 209 -7.68 -12.59 -15.53
CA ILE A 209 -7.20 -13.80 -14.86
C ILE A 209 -7.41 -15.02 -15.76
N ASN A 210 -8.59 -15.19 -16.36
CA ASN A 210 -8.87 -16.29 -17.28
C ASN A 210 -7.91 -16.30 -18.47
N GLN A 211 -7.59 -15.15 -19.01
CA GLN A 211 -6.64 -15.03 -20.12
C GLN A 211 -5.25 -15.54 -19.75
N VAL A 212 -4.75 -15.19 -18.57
CA VAL A 212 -3.38 -15.52 -18.13
C VAL A 212 -3.29 -16.95 -17.60
N TYR A 213 -4.20 -17.33 -16.70
CA TYR A 213 -4.17 -18.63 -16.02
C TYR A 213 -4.89 -19.76 -16.77
N LYS A 214 -5.50 -19.46 -17.92
CA LYS A 214 -6.29 -20.41 -18.74
C LYS A 214 -7.43 -21.05 -17.96
N THR A 215 -8.09 -20.26 -17.14
CA THR A 215 -9.26 -20.65 -16.33
C THR A 215 -10.57 -20.19 -16.99
N ASN A 216 -11.72 -20.46 -16.36
CA ASN A 216 -13.04 -20.02 -16.81
C ASN A 216 -13.85 -19.47 -15.62
N LEU A 217 -13.22 -18.56 -14.85
CA LEU A 217 -13.84 -17.92 -13.69
C LEU A 217 -14.94 -16.97 -14.13
N LYS A 218 -15.99 -16.89 -13.32
CA LYS A 218 -17.05 -15.89 -13.46
C LYS A 218 -17.07 -15.00 -12.24
N TYR A 219 -17.45 -13.75 -12.41
CA TYR A 219 -17.71 -12.88 -11.28
C TYR A 219 -19.13 -13.14 -10.76
N ASN A 220 -19.25 -13.25 -9.43
CA ASN A 220 -20.51 -13.42 -8.73
C ASN A 220 -20.65 -12.35 -7.65
N THR A 221 -21.63 -11.45 -7.81
CA THR A 221 -21.90 -10.43 -6.81
C THR A 221 -22.85 -10.95 -5.74
N VAL A 222 -22.57 -10.58 -4.48
CA VAL A 222 -23.42 -10.86 -3.32
C VAL A 222 -23.76 -9.56 -2.59
N SER A 223 -24.64 -9.65 -1.58
CA SER A 223 -24.93 -8.48 -0.73
C SER A 223 -23.69 -8.11 0.12
N VAL A 224 -23.59 -6.84 0.53
CA VAL A 224 -22.52 -6.38 1.44
C VAL A 224 -22.56 -7.16 2.76
N GLU A 225 -23.77 -7.42 3.27
CA GLU A 225 -23.94 -8.15 4.52
C GLU A 225 -23.50 -9.60 4.45
N ASP A 226 -23.85 -10.32 3.38
CA ASP A 226 -23.46 -11.72 3.19
C ASP A 226 -21.94 -11.83 2.99
N TYR A 227 -21.35 -10.95 2.19
CA TYR A 227 -19.90 -10.91 2.01
C TYR A 227 -19.17 -10.61 3.31
N LYS A 228 -19.67 -9.66 4.11
CA LYS A 228 -19.12 -9.34 5.41
C LYS A 228 -19.16 -10.54 6.36
N LYS A 229 -20.29 -11.23 6.46
CA LYS A 229 -20.42 -12.44 7.28
C LYS A 229 -19.43 -13.53 6.88
N GLU A 230 -19.32 -13.78 5.57
CA GLU A 230 -18.38 -14.76 5.02
C GLU A 230 -16.93 -14.38 5.33
N ARG A 231 -16.52 -13.12 5.10
CA ARG A 231 -15.16 -12.66 5.38
C ARG A 231 -14.83 -12.66 6.88
N GLN A 232 -15.79 -12.33 7.74
CA GLN A 232 -15.62 -12.42 9.19
C GLN A 232 -15.43 -13.87 9.65
N ALA A 233 -16.17 -14.81 9.09
CA ALA A 233 -16.00 -16.23 9.38
C ALA A 233 -14.61 -16.77 8.95
N ALA A 234 -14.10 -16.30 7.80
CA ALA A 234 -12.83 -16.75 7.25
C ALA A 234 -11.60 -16.10 7.89
N LEU A 235 -11.68 -14.81 8.29
CA LEU A 235 -10.53 -13.96 8.63
C LEU A 235 -10.62 -13.35 10.03
N GLY A 236 -11.69 -13.61 10.76
CA GLY A 236 -12.00 -12.96 12.03
C GLY A 236 -12.72 -11.61 11.84
N GLU A 237 -13.35 -11.16 12.92
CA GLU A 237 -14.29 -10.02 12.89
C GLU A 237 -13.66 -8.73 12.33
N PHE A 238 -12.47 -8.37 12.81
CA PHE A 238 -11.82 -7.11 12.41
C PHE A 238 -11.40 -7.11 10.95
N LEU A 239 -10.59 -8.08 10.52
CA LEU A 239 -10.06 -8.12 9.16
C LEU A 239 -11.16 -8.38 8.13
N GLY A 240 -12.11 -9.28 8.44
CA GLY A 240 -13.25 -9.54 7.58
C GLY A 240 -14.14 -8.32 7.35
N THR A 241 -14.36 -7.53 8.41
CA THR A 241 -15.10 -6.25 8.32
C THR A 241 -14.37 -5.25 7.44
N ILE A 242 -13.06 -5.10 7.60
CA ILE A 242 -12.23 -4.19 6.78
C ILE A 242 -12.29 -4.58 5.30
N ILE A 243 -12.11 -5.86 4.98
CA ILE A 243 -12.15 -6.34 3.58
C ILE A 243 -13.53 -6.12 2.96
N ALA A 244 -14.60 -6.44 3.68
CA ALA A 244 -15.96 -6.16 3.18
C ALA A 244 -16.18 -4.67 2.93
N GLY A 245 -15.70 -3.81 3.81
CA GLY A 245 -15.77 -2.36 3.65
C GLY A 245 -14.98 -1.82 2.46
N ILE A 246 -13.86 -2.46 2.07
CA ILE A 246 -13.13 -2.13 0.85
C ILE A 246 -13.98 -2.40 -0.39
N TYR A 247 -14.58 -3.59 -0.50
CA TYR A 247 -15.42 -3.96 -1.65
C TYR A 247 -16.74 -3.18 -1.67
N GLU A 248 -17.30 -2.82 -0.51
CA GLU A 248 -18.42 -1.88 -0.41
C GLU A 248 -18.01 -0.49 -0.94
N GLY A 249 -16.80 -0.01 -0.63
CA GLY A 249 -16.26 1.22 -1.17
C GLY A 249 -16.10 1.18 -2.70
N ILE A 250 -15.63 0.06 -3.25
CA ILE A 250 -15.57 -0.15 -4.70
C ILE A 250 -16.97 -0.08 -5.31
N ARG A 251 -17.96 -0.76 -4.73
CA ARG A 251 -19.37 -0.70 -5.15
C ARG A 251 -19.91 0.72 -5.19
N ASN A 252 -19.49 1.55 -4.25
CA ASN A 252 -19.96 2.94 -4.10
C ASN A 252 -19.13 3.95 -4.93
N GLY A 253 -18.14 3.49 -5.73
CA GLY A 253 -17.31 4.35 -6.57
C GLY A 253 -16.12 5.01 -5.86
N ALA A 254 -15.87 4.69 -4.59
CA ALA A 254 -14.80 5.31 -3.78
C ALA A 254 -13.37 5.01 -4.31
N ASN A 255 -13.23 4.01 -5.18
CA ASN A 255 -11.96 3.59 -5.74
C ASN A 255 -11.79 3.95 -7.22
N GLU A 256 -12.74 4.67 -7.83
CA GLU A 256 -12.63 5.19 -9.19
C GLU A 256 -12.09 6.63 -9.14
N VAL A 257 -10.77 6.77 -9.12
CA VAL A 257 -10.09 8.06 -9.00
C VAL A 257 -9.14 8.29 -10.16
N VAL A 258 -8.85 9.57 -10.44
CA VAL A 258 -7.85 9.94 -11.46
C VAL A 258 -6.46 9.58 -10.98
N SER A 259 -5.67 8.96 -11.85
CA SER A 259 -4.30 8.56 -11.57
C SER A 259 -3.33 9.74 -11.72
N ASP A 260 -2.45 9.91 -10.74
CA ASP A 260 -1.28 10.79 -10.81
C ASP A 260 0.02 9.99 -11.06
N TYR A 261 -0.09 8.70 -11.37
CA TYR A 261 1.06 7.79 -11.46
C TYR A 261 2.10 8.26 -12.48
N GLU A 262 1.66 8.61 -13.69
CA GLU A 262 2.57 9.09 -14.74
C GLU A 262 3.28 10.39 -14.35
N LYS A 263 2.58 11.31 -13.69
CA LYS A 263 3.17 12.53 -13.10
C LYS A 263 4.22 12.20 -12.04
N ALA A 264 3.96 11.16 -11.24
CA ALA A 264 4.86 10.74 -10.16
C ALA A 264 6.16 10.10 -10.67
N VAL A 265 6.11 9.36 -11.78
CA VAL A 265 7.20 8.47 -12.19
C VAL A 265 7.69 8.63 -13.64
N GLY A 266 7.05 9.51 -14.43
CA GLY A 266 7.44 9.79 -15.83
C GLY A 266 7.03 8.70 -16.85
N ARG A 267 6.24 7.71 -16.46
CA ARG A 267 5.69 6.68 -17.34
C ARG A 267 4.28 6.27 -16.91
N PRO A 268 3.45 5.73 -17.84
CA PRO A 268 2.16 5.20 -17.46
C PRO A 268 2.28 4.01 -16.49
N HIS A 269 1.26 3.80 -15.69
CA HIS A 269 1.09 2.62 -14.85
C HIS A 269 0.93 1.36 -15.73
N LYS A 270 1.44 0.22 -15.27
CA LYS A 270 1.18 -1.06 -15.97
C LYS A 270 -0.31 -1.38 -15.97
N SER A 271 -0.81 -1.90 -17.08
CA SER A 271 -2.21 -2.34 -17.16
C SER A 271 -2.48 -3.50 -16.17
N PRO A 272 -3.74 -3.71 -15.75
CA PRO A 272 -4.11 -4.84 -14.91
C PRO A 272 -3.68 -6.19 -15.52
N LEU A 273 -3.85 -6.38 -16.80
CA LEU A 273 -3.39 -7.59 -17.51
C LEU A 273 -1.88 -7.80 -17.36
N ALA A 274 -1.08 -6.75 -17.60
CA ALA A 274 0.38 -6.83 -17.47
C ALA A 274 0.83 -7.11 -16.04
N MET A 275 0.11 -6.59 -15.01
CA MET A 275 0.40 -6.92 -13.61
C MET A 275 0.14 -8.40 -13.31
N ILE A 276 -0.97 -8.95 -13.81
CA ILE A 276 -1.33 -10.37 -13.64
C ILE A 276 -0.31 -11.27 -14.35
N GLU A 277 0.09 -10.95 -15.60
CA GLU A 277 1.13 -11.68 -16.33
C GLU A 277 2.47 -11.69 -15.58
N ASN A 278 2.89 -10.53 -15.08
CA ASN A 278 4.12 -10.41 -14.30
C ASN A 278 4.08 -11.24 -13.00
N TYR A 279 2.95 -11.21 -12.32
CA TYR A 279 2.76 -12.00 -11.10
C TYR A 279 2.83 -13.50 -11.42
N HIS A 280 2.07 -13.95 -12.41
CA HIS A 280 2.06 -15.36 -12.84
C HIS A 280 3.47 -15.85 -13.19
N LYS A 281 4.21 -15.10 -14.02
CA LYS A 281 5.59 -15.45 -14.41
C LYS A 281 6.56 -15.60 -13.24
N LYS A 282 6.35 -14.87 -12.15
CA LYS A 282 7.21 -14.93 -10.95
C LYS A 282 6.89 -16.10 -10.01
N HIS A 283 5.70 -16.70 -10.15
CA HIS A 283 5.18 -17.70 -9.22
C HIS A 283 4.82 -19.05 -9.91
N SER A 284 5.14 -19.19 -11.21
CA SER A 284 4.99 -20.43 -12.03
C SER A 284 6.21 -21.35 -12.02
#